data_fae9cd1c6fc8629be5703c7f7009eee7
#
_entry.id   fae9cd1c6fc8629be5703c7f7009eee7
#
_cell.length_a   1.000
_cell.length_b   1.000
_cell.length_c   1.000
_cell.angle_alpha   90.00
_cell.angle_beta   90.00
_cell.angle_gamma   90.00
#
_symmetry.space_group_name_H-M   'P 1'
#
loop_
_entity.id
_entity.type
_entity.pdbx_description
1 polymer ?
#
loop_
_entity_poly.entity_id
_entity_poly.type
_entity_poly.pdbx_seq_one_letter_code
_entity_poly.pdbx_strand_id
1 'polypeptide(L)'
;MESVLNRCCTIGLPLCKIVLVNDGLVFKLIFISMGYEMAATYSTMMPLGTEAPDFNLFDSVTGLQLSLQTLRGNKATLIIFICNHCPYVLHVKEQLIAIAEQYLPKGVSTIAISSNDIVAYPQDAPDKMRALSAEWGNPFDAYLFDQSQAVAKAYQAACTPDFFLFDSELKCVYRGRLDAATPKNNLSVTGDELRNALDALLSGTPVNPEQIPSIGCNIKWQAL
;
A
#
# COMPACT_ATOMS: atom_id res chain seq x y z
N MET A 1 -27.20 -34.28 22.07
CA MET A 1 -27.15 -33.10 22.96
C MET A 1 -25.80 -32.46 22.81
N GLU A 2 -25.75 -31.42 21.97
CA GLU A 2 -24.52 -30.65 21.71
C GLU A 2 -24.37 -29.60 22.81
N SER A 3 -23.30 -29.68 23.59
CA SER A 3 -22.90 -28.62 24.50
C SER A 3 -21.78 -27.80 23.86
N VAL A 4 -22.14 -26.64 23.34
CA VAL A 4 -21.18 -25.64 22.86
C VAL A 4 -20.65 -24.87 24.08
N LEU A 5 -19.43 -25.13 24.48
CA LEU A 5 -18.72 -24.30 25.47
C LEU A 5 -17.93 -23.21 24.78
N ASN A 6 -18.50 -21.99 24.76
CA ASN A 6 -17.77 -20.77 24.39
C ASN A 6 -16.86 -20.35 25.55
N ARG A 7 -15.57 -20.60 25.46
CA ARG A 7 -14.55 -19.91 26.28
C ARG A 7 -13.67 -19.06 25.37
N CYS A 8 -13.82 -17.74 25.45
CA CYS A 8 -12.84 -16.78 24.95
C CYS A 8 -11.57 -16.89 25.79
N CYS A 9 -10.48 -17.37 25.20
CA CYS A 9 -9.14 -17.16 25.76
C CYS A 9 -8.57 -15.88 25.15
N THR A 10 -8.40 -14.87 25.97
CA THR A 10 -7.67 -13.64 25.70
C THR A 10 -6.18 -13.92 25.75
N ILE A 11 -5.63 -14.35 24.63
CA ILE A 11 -4.19 -14.26 24.34
C ILE A 11 -4.13 -13.70 22.93
N GLY A 12 -3.54 -12.50 22.76
CA GLY A 12 -3.53 -11.64 21.57
C GLY A 12 -3.16 -12.29 20.22
N LEU A 13 -3.96 -13.26 19.78
CA LEU A 13 -3.90 -13.88 18.47
C LEU A 13 -5.25 -13.66 17.76
N PRO A 14 -5.28 -13.42 16.44
CA PRO A 14 -6.52 -13.18 15.72
C PRO A 14 -7.43 -14.40 15.83
N LEU A 15 -8.68 -14.15 16.12
CA LEU A 15 -9.85 -15.04 16.27
C LEU A 15 -9.64 -16.47 15.70
N CYS A 16 -9.20 -17.37 16.57
CA CYS A 16 -9.20 -18.81 16.31
C CYS A 16 -10.50 -19.39 16.90
N LYS A 17 -11.41 -19.90 16.07
CA LYS A 17 -12.54 -20.69 16.55
C LYS A 17 -12.06 -22.12 16.83
N ILE A 18 -12.10 -22.52 18.09
CA ILE A 18 -11.87 -23.93 18.49
C ILE A 18 -13.22 -24.64 18.39
N VAL A 19 -13.34 -25.60 17.50
CA VAL A 19 -14.49 -26.48 17.43
C VAL A 19 -14.09 -27.83 18.03
N LEU A 20 -14.76 -28.22 19.11
CA LEU A 20 -14.62 -29.57 19.70
C LEU A 20 -15.60 -30.50 18.99
N VAL A 21 -15.09 -31.46 18.23
CA VAL A 21 -15.89 -32.52 17.65
C VAL A 21 -15.67 -33.79 18.46
N ASN A 22 -16.75 -34.38 18.95
CA ASN A 22 -16.74 -35.60 19.75
C ASN A 22 -17.21 -36.78 18.88
N ASP A 23 -16.28 -37.61 18.41
CA ASP A 23 -16.56 -38.82 17.64
C ASP A 23 -16.46 -40.09 18.54
N GLY A 24 -16.89 -39.98 19.78
CA GLY A 24 -17.09 -41.12 20.65
C GLY A 24 -15.85 -41.69 21.36
N LEU A 25 -14.64 -41.43 20.96
CA LEU A 25 -13.39 -41.92 21.57
C LEU A 25 -12.15 -41.03 21.48
N VAL A 26 -12.16 -39.95 20.70
CA VAL A 26 -10.99 -39.03 20.57
C VAL A 26 -11.47 -37.58 20.41
N PHE A 27 -10.99 -36.68 21.28
CA PHE A 27 -11.17 -35.25 21.10
C PHE A 27 -10.16 -34.74 20.07
N LYS A 28 -10.62 -34.33 18.88
CA LYS A 28 -9.81 -33.68 17.88
C LYS A 28 -9.98 -32.16 17.97
N LEU A 29 -8.91 -31.46 18.32
CA LEU A 29 -8.83 -30.00 18.22
C LEU A 29 -8.62 -29.65 16.74
N ILE A 30 -9.66 -29.10 16.10
CA ILE A 30 -9.53 -28.55 14.76
C ILE A 30 -9.34 -27.04 14.90
N PHE A 31 -8.14 -26.57 14.59
CA PHE A 31 -7.87 -25.14 14.46
C PHE A 31 -8.37 -24.70 13.09
N ILE A 32 -9.49 -24.00 13.07
CA ILE A 32 -9.94 -23.31 11.86
C ILE A 32 -9.28 -21.92 11.87
N SER A 33 -8.20 -21.80 11.14
CA SER A 33 -7.67 -20.48 10.78
C SER A 33 -8.72 -19.81 9.88
N MET A 34 -9.43 -18.84 10.41
CA MET A 34 -10.18 -17.89 9.56
C MET A 34 -9.14 -17.01 8.86
N GLY A 35 -8.66 -17.46 7.70
CA GLY A 35 -7.93 -16.57 6.81
C GLY A 35 -8.83 -15.37 6.50
N TYR A 36 -8.43 -14.19 6.90
CA TYR A 36 -9.01 -12.96 6.39
C TYR A 36 -8.74 -12.95 4.89
N GLU A 37 -9.75 -13.33 4.11
CA GLU A 37 -9.71 -13.12 2.67
C GLU A 37 -9.83 -11.61 2.46
N MET A 38 -8.68 -10.94 2.33
CA MET A 38 -8.65 -9.52 2.04
C MET A 38 -9.23 -9.34 0.65
N ALA A 39 -10.39 -8.68 0.57
CA ALA A 39 -11.05 -8.40 -0.68
C ALA A 39 -10.12 -7.60 -1.58
N ALA A 40 -9.84 -8.12 -2.78
CA ALA A 40 -9.10 -7.39 -3.80
C ALA A 40 -9.97 -6.22 -4.28
N THR A 41 -9.39 -5.02 -4.23
CA THR A 41 -10.04 -3.76 -4.59
C THR A 41 -9.30 -3.13 -5.75
N TYR A 42 -10.03 -2.68 -6.75
CA TYR A 42 -9.45 -1.88 -7.83
C TYR A 42 -9.33 -0.42 -7.42
N SER A 43 -8.29 0.21 -7.93
CA SER A 43 -8.08 1.64 -7.84
C SER A 43 -9.21 2.43 -8.50
N THR A 44 -9.61 3.55 -7.88
CA THR A 44 -10.45 4.56 -8.55
C THR A 44 -9.55 5.46 -9.38
N MET A 45 -9.87 5.63 -10.66
CA MET A 45 -9.00 6.37 -11.57
C MET A 45 -9.19 7.89 -11.39
N MET A 46 -8.18 8.56 -10.79
CA MET A 46 -8.10 10.02 -10.76
C MET A 46 -7.93 10.55 -12.21
N PRO A 47 -8.66 11.59 -12.63
CA PRO A 47 -8.47 12.16 -13.97
C PRO A 47 -7.04 12.65 -14.19
N LEU A 48 -6.47 12.36 -15.36
CA LEU A 48 -5.15 12.90 -15.74
C LEU A 48 -5.21 14.44 -15.81
N GLY A 49 -4.13 15.11 -15.44
CA GLY A 49 -4.05 16.56 -15.29
C GLY A 49 -4.59 17.11 -13.97
N THR A 50 -5.17 16.25 -13.10
CA THR A 50 -5.56 16.67 -11.74
C THR A 50 -4.34 17.11 -10.96
N GLU A 51 -4.43 18.22 -10.25
CA GLU A 51 -3.38 18.69 -9.34
C GLU A 51 -3.27 17.78 -8.11
N ALA A 52 -2.04 17.48 -7.70
CA ALA A 52 -1.79 16.67 -6.51
C ALA A 52 -2.39 17.33 -5.27
N PRO A 53 -3.31 16.68 -4.54
CA PRO A 53 -3.79 17.18 -3.27
C PRO A 53 -2.63 17.42 -2.29
N ASP A 54 -2.57 18.61 -1.69
CA ASP A 54 -1.52 18.96 -0.74
C ASP A 54 -1.65 18.17 0.56
N PHE A 55 -0.52 17.97 1.23
CA PHE A 55 -0.48 17.30 2.53
C PHE A 55 0.68 17.81 3.38
N ASN A 56 0.53 17.61 4.69
CA ASN A 56 1.60 17.72 5.67
C ASN A 56 1.44 16.55 6.66
N LEU A 57 2.27 15.53 6.53
CA LEU A 57 2.12 14.25 7.22
C LEU A 57 3.35 13.91 8.05
N PHE A 58 3.16 13.08 9.07
CA PHE A 58 4.23 12.55 9.90
C PHE A 58 5.02 11.50 9.11
N ASP A 59 6.33 11.71 8.98
CA ASP A 59 7.26 10.72 8.43
C ASP A 59 7.70 9.74 9.51
N SER A 60 7.37 8.48 9.31
CA SER A 60 7.69 7.41 10.27
C SER A 60 9.20 7.13 10.40
N VAL A 61 9.99 7.48 9.38
CA VAL A 61 11.43 7.25 9.35
C VAL A 61 12.18 8.32 10.14
N THR A 62 11.96 9.58 9.82
CA THR A 62 12.68 10.71 10.44
C THR A 62 12.00 11.26 11.70
N GLY A 63 10.69 11.02 11.87
CA GLY A 63 9.90 11.57 12.97
C GLY A 63 9.47 13.03 12.75
N LEU A 64 9.64 13.56 11.54
CA LEU A 64 9.31 14.94 11.20
C LEU A 64 7.94 15.04 10.51
N GLN A 65 7.35 16.24 10.53
CA GLN A 65 6.22 16.59 9.67
C GLN A 65 6.76 17.06 8.33
N LEU A 66 6.36 16.41 7.23
CA LEU A 66 6.84 16.70 5.89
C LEU A 66 5.66 17.02 4.95
N SER A 67 5.80 18.09 4.18
CA SER A 67 4.79 18.52 3.22
C SER A 67 5.10 18.01 1.81
N LEU A 68 4.07 17.95 0.96
CA LEU A 68 4.24 17.65 -0.46
C LEU A 68 5.27 18.60 -1.10
N GLN A 69 5.22 19.89 -0.79
CA GLN A 69 6.15 20.89 -1.34
C GLN A 69 7.61 20.64 -0.95
N THR A 70 7.85 20.11 0.26
CA THR A 70 9.20 19.75 0.72
C THR A 70 9.72 18.48 0.03
N LEU A 71 8.82 17.55 -0.26
CA LEU A 71 9.15 16.22 -0.79
C LEU A 71 9.10 16.11 -2.31
N ARG A 72 8.46 17.06 -3.00
CA ARG A 72 8.29 16.96 -4.47
C ARG A 72 9.62 16.85 -5.18
N GLY A 73 9.67 15.97 -6.17
CA GLY A 73 10.84 15.81 -7.03
C GLY A 73 11.00 16.97 -8.02
N ASN A 74 12.22 17.23 -8.44
CA ASN A 74 12.52 18.32 -9.38
C ASN A 74 11.91 18.08 -10.79
N LYS A 75 11.69 16.82 -11.17
CA LYS A 75 11.13 16.44 -12.47
C LYS A 75 9.82 15.71 -12.36
N ALA A 76 9.66 14.88 -11.34
CA ALA A 76 8.44 14.12 -11.12
C ALA A 76 8.30 13.72 -9.65
N THR A 77 7.09 13.44 -9.23
CA THR A 77 6.77 12.94 -7.89
C THR A 77 5.90 11.69 -8.02
N LEU A 78 6.41 10.57 -7.54
CA LEU A 78 5.69 9.31 -7.45
C LEU A 78 5.16 9.14 -6.03
N ILE A 79 3.84 9.10 -5.87
CA ILE A 79 3.18 8.83 -4.60
C ILE A 79 2.59 7.44 -4.67
N ILE A 80 2.87 6.62 -3.64
CA ILE A 80 2.42 5.24 -3.56
C ILE A 80 1.72 5.02 -2.22
N PHE A 81 0.44 4.64 -2.24
CA PHE A 81 -0.23 4.17 -1.04
C PHE A 81 0.12 2.71 -0.80
N ILE A 82 0.75 2.41 0.32
CA ILE A 82 1.17 1.07 0.72
C ILE A 82 0.81 0.81 2.18
N CYS A 83 0.90 -0.46 2.60
CA CYS A 83 0.89 -0.81 4.02
C CYS A 83 1.79 -2.02 4.28
N ASN A 84 2.15 -2.24 5.53
CA ASN A 84 3.20 -3.20 5.90
C ASN A 84 2.81 -4.66 5.66
N HIS A 85 1.54 -5.00 5.79
CA HIS A 85 1.06 -6.39 5.79
C HIS A 85 0.32 -6.80 4.50
N CYS A 86 0.20 -5.92 3.52
CA CYS A 86 -0.52 -6.22 2.28
C CYS A 86 0.25 -7.21 1.40
N PRO A 87 -0.30 -8.39 1.08
CA PRO A 87 0.38 -9.36 0.23
C PRO A 87 0.63 -8.85 -1.19
N TYR A 88 -0.18 -7.92 -1.69
CA TYR A 88 0.07 -7.27 -2.98
C TYR A 88 1.28 -6.33 -2.93
N VAL A 89 1.47 -5.60 -1.83
CA VAL A 89 2.67 -4.75 -1.63
C VAL A 89 3.91 -5.62 -1.48
N LEU A 90 3.84 -6.67 -0.66
CA LEU A 90 4.95 -7.60 -0.45
C LEU A 90 5.35 -8.33 -1.73
N HIS A 91 4.37 -8.66 -2.59
CA HIS A 91 4.61 -9.31 -3.89
C HIS A 91 5.45 -8.46 -4.84
N VAL A 92 5.24 -7.14 -4.83
CA VAL A 92 5.93 -6.19 -5.74
C VAL A 92 7.10 -5.45 -5.08
N LYS A 93 7.42 -5.76 -3.83
CA LYS A 93 8.41 -5.09 -2.98
C LYS A 93 9.73 -4.80 -3.71
N GLU A 94 10.33 -5.80 -4.34
CA GLU A 94 11.63 -5.68 -4.98
C GLU A 94 11.59 -4.65 -6.13
N GLN A 95 10.50 -4.58 -6.87
CA GLN A 95 10.33 -3.59 -7.93
C GLN A 95 10.04 -2.18 -7.39
N LEU A 96 9.34 -2.06 -6.26
CA LEU A 96 9.16 -0.75 -5.60
C LEU A 96 10.50 -0.17 -5.17
N ILE A 97 11.35 -0.98 -4.55
CA ILE A 97 12.71 -0.59 -4.13
C ILE A 97 13.52 -0.20 -5.36
N ALA A 98 13.60 -1.08 -6.36
CA ALA A 98 14.40 -0.86 -7.56
C ALA A 98 13.95 0.39 -8.35
N ILE A 99 12.64 0.69 -8.41
CA ILE A 99 12.14 1.90 -9.07
C ILE A 99 12.56 3.14 -8.27
N ALA A 100 12.36 3.17 -6.96
CA ALA A 100 12.75 4.30 -6.13
C ALA A 100 14.25 4.61 -6.30
N GLU A 101 15.12 3.62 -6.16
CA GLU A 101 16.57 3.76 -6.32
C GLU A 101 16.98 4.19 -7.74
N GLN A 102 16.37 3.62 -8.78
CA GLN A 102 16.71 3.90 -10.18
C GLN A 102 16.33 5.31 -10.60
N TYR A 103 15.22 5.84 -10.11
CA TYR A 103 14.68 7.11 -10.58
C TYR A 103 15.02 8.31 -9.68
N LEU A 104 15.44 8.09 -8.42
CA LEU A 104 15.92 9.14 -7.53
C LEU A 104 17.02 10.02 -8.18
N PRO A 105 18.11 9.46 -8.75
CA PRO A 105 19.15 10.29 -9.38
C PRO A 105 18.69 10.99 -10.66
N LYS A 106 17.54 10.62 -11.20
CA LYS A 106 16.93 11.25 -12.36
C LYS A 106 15.99 12.42 -12.00
N GLY A 107 15.84 12.73 -10.71
CA GLY A 107 15.02 13.83 -10.20
C GLY A 107 13.56 13.46 -9.92
N VAL A 108 13.27 12.17 -9.75
CA VAL A 108 11.98 11.67 -9.29
C VAL A 108 12.05 11.45 -7.78
N SER A 109 11.13 12.05 -7.03
CA SER A 109 10.92 11.71 -5.63
C SER A 109 9.87 10.60 -5.51
N THR A 110 10.14 9.61 -4.67
CA THR A 110 9.20 8.52 -4.38
C THR A 110 8.74 8.61 -2.92
N ILE A 111 7.45 8.84 -2.73
CA ILE A 111 6.81 9.05 -1.43
C ILE A 111 5.85 7.90 -1.17
N ALA A 112 6.09 7.13 -0.12
CA ALA A 112 5.17 6.11 0.35
C ALA A 112 4.23 6.68 1.42
N ILE A 113 2.94 6.33 1.37
CA ILE A 113 1.93 6.76 2.35
C ILE A 113 1.16 5.55 2.86
N SER A 114 1.02 5.42 4.18
CA SER A 114 0.12 4.45 4.82
C SER A 114 -1.04 5.17 5.49
N SER A 115 -2.27 4.74 5.17
CA SER A 115 -3.51 5.35 5.67
C SER A 115 -4.41 4.31 6.38
N ASN A 116 -3.87 3.16 6.77
CA ASN A 116 -4.66 2.15 7.45
C ASN A 116 -4.99 2.54 8.90
N ASP A 117 -6.16 2.11 9.37
CA ASP A 117 -6.53 2.20 10.78
C ASP A 117 -5.60 1.32 11.63
N ILE A 118 -4.73 1.95 12.39
CA ILE A 118 -3.74 1.27 13.24
C ILE A 118 -4.32 0.73 14.55
N VAL A 119 -5.55 1.08 14.90
CA VAL A 119 -6.24 0.49 16.06
C VAL A 119 -6.68 -0.92 15.70
N ALA A 120 -7.29 -1.10 14.54
CA ALA A 120 -7.69 -2.41 14.04
C ALA A 120 -6.52 -3.20 13.42
N TYR A 121 -5.51 -2.50 12.88
CA TYR A 121 -4.35 -3.08 12.17
C TYR A 121 -3.03 -2.53 12.74
N PRO A 122 -2.65 -2.87 13.98
CA PRO A 122 -1.47 -2.32 14.66
C PRO A 122 -0.13 -2.64 13.98
N GLN A 123 -0.10 -3.61 13.07
CA GLN A 123 1.07 -3.91 12.23
C GLN A 123 1.41 -2.80 11.23
N ASP A 124 0.53 -1.82 11.02
CA ASP A 124 0.75 -0.65 10.16
C ASP A 124 1.07 0.62 10.97
N ALA A 125 1.31 0.50 12.28
CA ALA A 125 1.68 1.63 13.13
C ALA A 125 3.04 2.24 12.73
N PRO A 126 3.29 3.53 13.01
CA PRO A 126 4.50 4.23 12.57
C PRO A 126 5.83 3.58 13.00
N ASP A 127 5.89 2.93 14.17
CA ASP A 127 7.07 2.18 14.60
C ASP A 127 7.33 0.94 13.71
N LYS A 128 6.28 0.28 13.23
CA LYS A 128 6.35 -0.85 12.31
C LYS A 128 6.68 -0.40 10.88
N MET A 129 6.12 0.75 10.46
CA MET A 129 6.49 1.38 9.17
C MET A 129 7.99 1.71 9.14
N ARG A 130 8.53 2.29 10.20
CA ARG A 130 9.98 2.56 10.34
C ARG A 130 10.80 1.29 10.25
N ALA A 131 10.39 0.24 10.96
CA ALA A 131 11.10 -1.03 10.95
C ALA A 131 11.12 -1.66 9.55
N LEU A 132 9.97 -1.65 8.85
CA LEU A 132 9.86 -2.14 7.48
C LEU A 132 10.71 -1.33 6.51
N SER A 133 10.68 0.01 6.61
CA SER A 133 11.49 0.88 5.78
C SER A 133 12.98 0.59 5.95
N ALA A 134 13.44 0.41 7.19
CA ALA A 134 14.82 0.03 7.49
C ALA A 134 15.18 -1.35 6.93
N GLU A 135 14.29 -2.34 7.03
CA GLU A 135 14.47 -3.66 6.43
C GLU A 135 14.63 -3.57 4.90
N TRP A 136 13.93 -2.65 4.26
CA TRP A 136 13.99 -2.41 2.81
C TRP A 136 15.16 -1.50 2.39
N GLY A 137 15.96 -1.00 3.32
CA GLY A 137 17.09 -0.10 3.06
C GLY A 137 16.70 1.37 2.94
N ASN A 138 15.51 1.77 3.42
CA ASN A 138 14.95 3.13 3.32
C ASN A 138 14.91 3.63 1.86
N PRO A 139 14.23 2.93 0.94
CA PRO A 139 14.32 3.24 -0.49
C PRO A 139 13.54 4.50 -0.89
N PHE A 140 12.57 4.93 -0.06
CA PHE A 140 11.69 6.05 -0.35
C PHE A 140 12.22 7.35 0.28
N ASP A 141 11.92 8.50 -0.35
CA ASP A 141 12.24 9.82 0.20
C ASP A 141 11.50 10.09 1.52
N ALA A 142 10.32 9.48 1.70
CA ALA A 142 9.58 9.45 2.95
C ALA A 142 8.62 8.26 3.02
N TYR A 143 8.33 7.77 4.24
CA TYR A 143 7.23 6.83 4.48
C TYR A 143 6.25 7.46 5.49
N LEU A 144 5.25 8.10 4.95
CA LEU A 144 4.32 8.97 5.66
C LEU A 144 3.13 8.23 6.25
N PHE A 145 2.70 8.66 7.43
CA PHE A 145 1.51 8.16 8.08
C PHE A 145 0.35 9.16 7.99
N ASP A 146 -0.70 8.82 7.24
CA ASP A 146 -1.95 9.58 7.12
C ASP A 146 -2.95 9.08 8.17
N GLN A 147 -2.75 9.50 9.42
CA GLN A 147 -3.58 9.10 10.56
C GLN A 147 -5.07 9.43 10.37
N SER A 148 -5.36 10.57 9.77
CA SER A 148 -6.74 11.04 9.56
C SER A 148 -7.44 10.39 8.38
N GLN A 149 -6.68 9.73 7.51
CA GLN A 149 -7.14 9.19 6.24
C GLN A 149 -7.66 10.26 5.25
N ALA A 150 -7.42 11.53 5.57
CA ALA A 150 -7.88 12.64 4.75
C ALA A 150 -7.12 12.72 3.43
N VAL A 151 -5.81 12.42 3.46
CA VAL A 151 -4.97 12.42 2.25
C VAL A 151 -5.35 11.27 1.33
N ALA A 152 -5.53 10.05 1.84
CA ALA A 152 -6.02 8.94 1.02
C ALA A 152 -7.37 9.25 0.36
N LYS A 153 -8.29 9.88 1.09
CA LYS A 153 -9.60 10.30 0.54
C LYS A 153 -9.45 11.38 -0.54
N ALA A 154 -8.57 12.37 -0.33
CA ALA A 154 -8.31 13.44 -1.30
C ALA A 154 -7.69 12.91 -2.61
N TYR A 155 -6.78 11.94 -2.50
CA TYR A 155 -6.20 11.23 -3.64
C TYR A 155 -7.16 10.20 -4.26
N GLN A 156 -8.29 9.93 -3.63
CA GLN A 156 -9.20 8.84 -4.02
C GLN A 156 -8.46 7.48 -4.05
N ALA A 157 -7.50 7.29 -3.15
CA ALA A 157 -6.80 6.03 -3.02
C ALA A 157 -7.76 4.96 -2.48
N ALA A 158 -7.77 3.78 -3.10
CA ALA A 158 -8.72 2.72 -2.78
C ALA A 158 -8.07 1.44 -2.27
N CYS A 159 -6.85 1.18 -2.70
CA CYS A 159 -6.14 -0.07 -2.42
C CYS A 159 -4.66 0.16 -2.09
N THR A 160 -3.96 -0.92 -1.75
CA THR A 160 -2.51 -0.94 -1.61
C THR A 160 -1.95 -2.15 -2.38
N PRO A 161 -0.92 -1.97 -3.26
CA PRO A 161 -0.33 -0.68 -3.64
C PRO A 161 -1.24 0.12 -4.59
N ASP A 162 -1.18 1.45 -4.50
CA ASP A 162 -1.92 2.36 -5.37
C ASP A 162 -1.00 3.49 -5.82
N PHE A 163 -0.87 3.74 -7.13
CA PHE A 163 0.19 4.55 -7.71
C PHE A 163 -0.34 5.85 -8.33
N PHE A 164 0.38 6.95 -8.09
CA PHE A 164 0.10 8.28 -8.63
C PHE A 164 1.41 8.93 -9.05
N LEU A 165 1.59 9.16 -10.35
CA LEU A 165 2.74 9.88 -10.86
C LEU A 165 2.33 11.28 -11.29
N PHE A 166 3.06 12.26 -10.79
CA PHE A 166 2.88 13.68 -11.09
C PHE A 166 4.11 14.24 -11.78
N ASP A 167 3.89 15.18 -12.69
CA ASP A 167 4.95 15.94 -13.34
C ASP A 167 5.57 17.01 -12.40
N SER A 168 6.47 17.84 -12.95
CA SER A 168 7.12 18.92 -12.21
C SER A 168 6.17 20.03 -11.76
N GLU A 169 4.98 20.11 -12.33
CA GLU A 169 3.91 21.05 -11.94
C GLU A 169 2.88 20.42 -11.00
N LEU A 170 3.15 19.19 -10.54
CA LEU A 170 2.26 18.38 -9.71
C LEU A 170 0.93 18.06 -10.41
N LYS A 171 0.92 17.92 -11.74
CA LYS A 171 -0.23 17.41 -12.50
C LYS A 171 -0.12 15.91 -12.67
N CYS A 172 -1.21 15.18 -12.41
CA CYS A 172 -1.27 13.73 -12.55
C CYS A 172 -1.07 13.32 -14.01
N VAL A 173 -0.05 12.53 -14.28
CA VAL A 173 0.26 12.02 -15.62
C VAL A 173 0.11 10.50 -15.70
N TYR A 174 0.12 9.80 -14.56
CA TYR A 174 -0.12 8.37 -14.50
C TYR A 174 -0.89 7.99 -13.22
N ARG A 175 -1.91 7.18 -13.40
CA ARG A 175 -2.79 6.65 -12.36
C ARG A 175 -3.12 5.18 -12.69
N GLY A 176 -2.10 4.39 -12.92
CA GLY A 176 -2.23 2.98 -13.32
C GLY A 176 -1.59 2.04 -12.32
N ARG A 177 -1.55 0.75 -12.69
CA ARG A 177 -0.89 -0.30 -11.90
C ARG A 177 0.63 -0.30 -12.15
N LEU A 178 1.36 -1.05 -11.31
CA LEU A 178 2.80 -1.27 -11.51
C LEU A 178 3.08 -2.04 -12.80
N ASP A 179 2.39 -3.17 -12.94
CA ASP A 179 2.38 -4.09 -14.09
C ASP A 179 1.20 -5.06 -13.98
N ALA A 180 1.17 -6.09 -14.81
CA ALA A 180 0.11 -7.09 -14.83
C ALA A 180 0.23 -8.15 -13.72
N ALA A 181 1.34 -8.20 -12.97
CA ALA A 181 1.57 -9.23 -11.97
C ALA A 181 0.71 -9.01 -10.71
N THR A 182 0.23 -10.11 -10.15
CA THR A 182 -0.49 -10.16 -8.88
C THR A 182 -0.08 -11.42 -8.12
N PRO A 183 -0.29 -11.49 -6.80
CA PRO A 183 0.00 -12.71 -6.04
C PRO A 183 -0.74 -13.96 -6.52
N LYS A 184 -1.73 -13.80 -7.41
CA LYS A 184 -2.63 -14.89 -7.83
C LYS A 184 -2.46 -15.33 -9.30
N ASN A 185 -1.64 -14.65 -10.12
CA ASN A 185 -1.60 -14.91 -11.56
C ASN A 185 -0.28 -15.49 -12.11
N ASN A 186 0.71 -15.76 -11.24
CA ASN A 186 2.01 -16.32 -11.59
C ASN A 186 2.81 -15.57 -12.68
N LEU A 187 2.47 -14.28 -12.94
CA LEU A 187 3.26 -13.44 -13.82
C LEU A 187 4.48 -12.90 -13.07
N SER A 188 5.57 -12.70 -13.80
CA SER A 188 6.76 -12.05 -13.26
C SER A 188 6.48 -10.58 -12.99
N VAL A 189 6.91 -10.08 -11.84
CA VAL A 189 6.84 -8.66 -11.50
C VAL A 189 7.97 -7.92 -12.23
N THR A 190 7.62 -6.99 -13.11
CA THR A 190 8.56 -6.24 -13.96
C THR A 190 8.55 -4.74 -13.68
N GLY A 191 7.39 -4.23 -13.26
CA GLY A 191 7.15 -2.80 -13.11
C GLY A 191 7.11 -2.03 -14.42
N ASP A 192 6.90 -2.71 -15.54
CA ASP A 192 7.04 -2.15 -16.90
C ASP A 192 6.04 -1.03 -17.19
N GLU A 193 4.79 -1.14 -16.76
CA GLU A 193 3.80 -0.09 -17.02
C GLU A 193 4.16 1.22 -16.31
N LEU A 194 4.55 1.16 -15.02
CA LEU A 194 4.99 2.34 -14.29
C LEU A 194 6.33 2.87 -14.80
N ARG A 195 7.29 1.99 -15.16
CA ARG A 195 8.58 2.38 -15.72
C ARG A 195 8.41 3.09 -17.07
N ASN A 196 7.55 2.58 -17.95
CA ASN A 196 7.24 3.21 -19.23
C ASN A 196 6.65 4.62 -19.03
N ALA A 197 5.79 4.81 -18.03
CA ALA A 197 5.24 6.12 -17.70
C ALA A 197 6.32 7.09 -17.18
N LEU A 198 7.20 6.62 -16.28
CA LEU A 198 8.33 7.39 -15.76
C LEU A 198 9.31 7.78 -16.87
N ASP A 199 9.69 6.84 -17.74
CA ASP A 199 10.64 7.07 -18.83
C ASP A 199 10.04 8.03 -19.89
N ALA A 200 8.77 7.89 -20.22
CA ALA A 200 8.06 8.82 -21.11
C ALA A 200 8.07 10.24 -20.55
N LEU A 201 7.67 10.41 -19.27
CA LEU A 201 7.64 11.70 -18.60
C LEU A 201 9.04 12.35 -18.59
N LEU A 202 10.07 11.60 -18.20
CA LEU A 202 11.45 12.11 -18.10
C LEU A 202 12.08 12.44 -19.43
N SER A 203 11.67 11.77 -20.52
CA SER A 203 12.11 12.07 -21.90
C SER A 203 11.30 13.18 -22.56
N GLY A 204 10.25 13.69 -21.90
CA GLY A 204 9.36 14.71 -22.47
C GLY A 204 8.42 14.17 -23.55
N THR A 205 8.22 12.85 -23.61
CA THR A 205 7.23 12.23 -24.50
C THR A 205 5.90 12.04 -23.76
N PRO A 206 4.75 12.05 -24.46
CA PRO A 206 3.46 11.84 -23.81
C PRO A 206 3.39 10.48 -23.11
N VAL A 207 2.92 10.50 -21.85
CA VAL A 207 2.58 9.26 -21.14
C VAL A 207 1.31 8.68 -21.75
N ASN A 208 1.27 7.35 -21.95
CA ASN A 208 0.10 6.68 -22.50
C ASN A 208 -1.16 6.98 -21.65
N PRO A 209 -2.23 7.54 -22.22
CA PRO A 209 -3.46 7.84 -21.48
C PRO A 209 -4.29 6.59 -21.18
N GLU A 210 -4.08 5.48 -21.88
CA GLU A 210 -4.74 4.20 -21.61
C GLU A 210 -4.02 3.49 -20.47
N GLN A 211 -4.52 3.70 -19.25
CA GLN A 211 -3.92 3.18 -18.03
C GLN A 211 -4.85 2.19 -17.35
N ILE A 212 -4.29 1.07 -16.89
CA ILE A 212 -5.04 -0.01 -16.25
C ILE A 212 -5.05 0.23 -14.74
N PRO A 213 -6.22 0.18 -14.06
CA PRO A 213 -6.31 0.37 -12.62
C PRO A 213 -5.42 -0.59 -11.83
N SER A 214 -4.80 -0.10 -10.78
CA SER A 214 -4.14 -0.93 -9.78
C SER A 214 -5.15 -1.85 -9.09
N ILE A 215 -4.69 -3.01 -8.62
CA ILE A 215 -5.47 -3.93 -7.79
C ILE A 215 -4.67 -4.28 -6.54
N GLY A 216 -5.33 -4.29 -5.40
CA GLY A 216 -4.66 -4.61 -4.14
C GLY A 216 -5.64 -4.81 -2.99
N CYS A 217 -5.11 -4.85 -1.77
CA CYS A 217 -5.93 -4.86 -0.57
C CYS A 217 -6.62 -3.51 -0.40
N ASN A 218 -7.89 -3.50 -0.02
CA ASN A 218 -8.58 -2.24 0.32
C ASN A 218 -7.85 -1.51 1.46
N ILE A 219 -7.84 -0.18 1.43
CA ILE A 219 -7.43 0.65 2.57
C ILE A 219 -8.36 0.34 3.75
N LYS A 220 -7.78 0.21 4.94
CA LYS A 220 -8.54 -0.09 6.16
C LYS A 220 -9.03 1.20 6.77
N TRP A 221 -10.26 1.58 6.40
CA TRP A 221 -10.88 2.81 6.88
C TRP A 221 -11.26 2.67 8.36
N GLN A 222 -11.07 3.77 9.11
CA GLN A 222 -11.57 3.89 10.48
C GLN A 222 -13.10 3.78 10.49
N ALA A 223 -13.65 3.10 11.47
CA ALA A 223 -15.10 3.09 11.69
C ALA A 223 -15.57 4.52 12.03
N LEU A 224 -16.69 4.92 11.42
CA LEU A 224 -17.35 6.21 11.70
C LEU A 224 -17.96 6.22 13.10
#